data_dd4f104c76568359bea04fc2a5df46b4
#
_entry.id   dd4f104c76568359bea04fc2a5df46b4
#
_cell.length_a   1.000
_cell.length_b   1.000
_cell.length_c   1.000
_cell.angle_alpha   90.00
_cell.angle_beta   90.00
_cell.angle_gamma   90.00
#
_symmetry.space_group_name_H-M   'P 1'
#
loop_
_entity.id
_entity.type
_entity.pdbx_description
1 polymer ?
#
loop_
_entity_poly.entity_id
_entity_poly.type
_entity_poly.pdbx_seq_one_letter_code
_entity_poly.pdbx_strand_id
1 'polypeptide(L)'
;MLDFGSGAGLPGIPLAMAKPDLAMVLLDSNSKKTRFLQQMVIELPLPNCLVVHARVEKYDEVFDQIVSRAFSFLADIATKTAHLLTADGEILAMKAQLNDDELHQDLGAFEIATVQKLNVPYLDADRHLVTLKKR
;
A
#
# COMPACT_ATOMS: atom_id res chain seq x y z
N MET A 1 -6.67 5.32 -5.02
CA MET A 1 -5.58 4.73 -4.22
C MET A 1 -5.58 3.23 -4.40
N LEU A 2 -4.43 2.65 -4.51
CA LEU A 2 -4.26 1.20 -4.56
C LEU A 2 -3.68 0.72 -3.22
N ASP A 3 -4.29 -0.29 -2.62
CA ASP A 3 -3.69 -1.04 -1.51
C ASP A 3 -3.14 -2.35 -2.09
N PHE A 4 -1.82 -2.41 -2.19
CA PHE A 4 -1.10 -3.53 -2.78
C PHE A 4 -0.82 -4.60 -1.73
N GLY A 5 -1.28 -5.83 -2.00
CA GLY A 5 -1.12 -6.94 -1.07
C GLY A 5 -1.95 -6.74 0.20
N SER A 6 -3.20 -6.30 0.05
CA SER A 6 -4.00 -5.87 1.20
C SER A 6 -4.32 -6.96 2.22
N GLY A 7 -4.28 -8.22 1.84
CA GLY A 7 -4.43 -9.34 2.78
C GLY A 7 -5.70 -9.28 3.61
N ALA A 8 -5.58 -8.82 4.86
CA ALA A 8 -6.70 -8.66 5.79
C ALA A 8 -7.48 -7.34 5.58
N GLY A 9 -7.16 -6.58 4.54
CA GLY A 9 -7.81 -5.30 4.25
C GLY A 9 -7.17 -4.10 4.95
N LEU A 10 -5.96 -4.25 5.43
CA LEU A 10 -5.23 -3.20 6.14
C LEU A 10 -4.07 -2.68 5.28
N PRO A 11 -3.95 -1.37 5.09
CA PRO A 11 -4.78 -0.30 5.66
C PRO A 11 -5.98 0.12 4.79
N GLY A 12 -6.24 -0.54 3.67
CA GLY A 12 -7.21 -0.10 2.67
C GLY A 12 -8.63 0.05 3.18
N ILE A 13 -9.16 -0.94 3.91
CA ILE A 13 -10.53 -0.89 4.41
C ILE A 13 -10.73 0.25 5.43
N PRO A 14 -9.88 0.40 6.47
CA PRO A 14 -10.01 1.55 7.37
C PRO A 14 -9.90 2.90 6.68
N LEU A 15 -9.02 3.03 5.68
CA LEU A 15 -8.88 4.27 4.92
C LEU A 15 -10.15 4.57 4.11
N ALA A 16 -10.74 3.57 3.48
CA ALA A 16 -11.99 3.74 2.73
C ALA A 16 -13.15 4.12 3.63
N MET A 17 -13.21 3.56 4.83
CA MET A 17 -14.22 3.92 5.83
C MET A 17 -14.06 5.37 6.30
N ALA A 18 -12.84 5.79 6.56
CA ALA A 18 -12.53 7.14 7.04
C ALA A 18 -12.71 8.22 5.97
N LYS A 19 -12.57 7.84 4.70
CA LYS A 19 -12.61 8.77 3.56
C LYS A 19 -13.57 8.24 2.49
N PRO A 20 -14.88 8.47 2.63
CA PRO A 20 -15.87 7.94 1.68
C PRO A 20 -15.70 8.41 0.24
N ASP A 21 -15.06 9.56 0.03
CA ASP A 21 -14.79 10.10 -1.31
C ASP A 21 -13.54 9.49 -1.97
N LEU A 22 -12.76 8.70 -1.22
CA LEU A 22 -11.56 8.05 -1.73
C LEU A 22 -11.92 6.77 -2.48
N ALA A 23 -11.60 6.70 -3.76
CA ALA A 23 -11.73 5.46 -4.53
C ALA A 23 -10.55 4.54 -4.16
N MET A 24 -10.86 3.39 -3.56
CA MET A 24 -9.88 2.42 -3.07
C MET A 24 -9.96 1.13 -3.89
N VAL A 25 -8.81 0.68 -4.39
CA VAL A 25 -8.68 -0.65 -4.99
C VAL A 25 -7.85 -1.52 -4.06
N LEU A 26 -8.40 -2.67 -3.68
CA LEU A 26 -7.74 -3.66 -2.84
C LEU A 26 -7.26 -4.80 -3.75
N LEU A 27 -5.96 -4.90 -3.95
CA LEU A 27 -5.36 -5.87 -4.85
C LEU A 27 -4.63 -6.95 -4.07
N ASP A 28 -4.97 -8.21 -4.34
CA ASP A 28 -4.26 -9.36 -3.79
C ASP A 28 -4.29 -10.52 -4.79
N SER A 29 -3.24 -11.31 -4.81
CA SER A 29 -3.15 -12.49 -5.69
C SER A 29 -3.71 -13.77 -5.05
N ASN A 30 -4.00 -13.75 -3.77
CA ASN A 30 -4.51 -14.91 -3.03
C ASN A 30 -6.04 -14.93 -3.06
N SER A 31 -6.62 -16.00 -3.61
CA SER A 31 -8.07 -16.10 -3.78
C SER A 31 -8.84 -16.15 -2.45
N LYS A 32 -8.26 -16.76 -1.41
CA LYS A 32 -8.91 -16.80 -0.10
C LYS A 32 -8.97 -15.40 0.53
N LYS A 33 -7.89 -14.63 0.38
CA LYS A 33 -7.84 -13.25 0.87
C LYS A 33 -8.80 -12.35 0.11
N THR A 34 -8.88 -12.47 -1.21
CA THR A 34 -9.81 -11.66 -2.00
C THR A 34 -11.27 -11.98 -1.70
N ARG A 35 -11.60 -13.26 -1.43
CA ARG A 35 -12.94 -13.63 -0.97
C ARG A 35 -13.28 -12.98 0.36
N PHE A 36 -12.36 -12.99 1.30
CA PHE A 36 -12.52 -12.31 2.58
C PHE A 36 -12.75 -10.81 2.39
N LEU A 37 -11.94 -10.17 1.55
CA LEU A 37 -12.06 -8.73 1.27
C LEU A 37 -13.41 -8.39 0.64
N GLN A 38 -13.88 -9.20 -0.31
CA GLN A 38 -15.19 -9.00 -0.93
C GLN A 38 -16.31 -9.12 0.09
N GLN A 39 -16.23 -10.10 0.98
CA GLN A 39 -17.19 -10.26 2.07
C GLN A 39 -17.21 -9.03 2.97
N MET A 40 -16.04 -8.51 3.35
CA MET A 40 -15.92 -7.33 4.19
C MET A 40 -16.50 -6.08 3.52
N VAL A 41 -16.26 -5.90 2.22
CA VAL A 41 -16.77 -4.75 1.47
C VAL A 41 -18.31 -4.77 1.39
N ILE A 42 -18.89 -5.97 1.33
CA ILE A 42 -20.36 -6.14 1.35
C ILE A 42 -20.92 -5.86 2.76
N GLU A 43 -20.33 -6.46 3.78
CA GLU A 43 -20.81 -6.34 5.17
C GLU A 43 -20.67 -4.94 5.73
N LEU A 44 -19.59 -4.23 5.39
CA LEU A 44 -19.33 -2.87 5.84
C LEU A 44 -19.89 -1.80 4.90
N PRO A 45 -20.76 -2.12 3.98
CA PRO A 45 -21.15 -1.43 2.75
C PRO A 45 -20.18 -0.31 2.34
N LEU A 46 -19.08 -0.69 1.68
CA LEU A 46 -18.07 0.25 1.22
C LEU A 46 -18.14 0.43 -0.31
N PRO A 47 -19.01 1.34 -0.80
CA PRO A 47 -19.20 1.52 -2.24
C PRO A 47 -17.97 2.11 -2.94
N ASN A 48 -17.05 2.69 -2.18
CA ASN A 48 -15.80 3.26 -2.68
C ASN A 48 -14.64 2.26 -2.72
N CYS A 49 -14.88 0.98 -2.40
CA CYS A 49 -13.89 -0.08 -2.45
C CYS A 49 -14.16 -1.06 -3.60
N LEU A 50 -13.14 -1.33 -4.39
CA LEU A 50 -13.14 -2.38 -5.40
C LEU A 50 -12.08 -3.43 -5.02
N VAL A 51 -12.47 -4.70 -4.98
CA VAL A 51 -11.54 -5.80 -4.72
C VAL A 51 -11.13 -6.44 -6.04
N VAL A 52 -9.83 -6.57 -6.26
CA VAL A 52 -9.27 -7.16 -7.48
C VAL A 52 -8.39 -8.35 -7.11
N HIS A 53 -8.69 -9.51 -7.71
CA HIS A 53 -7.89 -10.71 -7.63
C HIS A 53 -6.95 -10.76 -8.82
N ALA A 54 -5.70 -10.35 -8.63
CA ALA A 54 -4.69 -10.33 -9.67
C ALA A 54 -3.29 -10.27 -9.08
N ARG A 55 -2.32 -10.66 -9.88
CA ARG A 55 -0.92 -10.39 -9.57
C ARG A 55 -0.58 -8.95 -9.95
N VAL A 56 0.19 -8.30 -9.10
CA VAL A 56 0.57 -6.89 -9.31
C VAL A 56 1.28 -6.68 -10.65
N GLU A 57 2.09 -7.65 -11.07
CA GLU A 57 2.86 -7.58 -12.33
C GLU A 57 1.95 -7.59 -13.57
N LYS A 58 0.73 -8.08 -13.44
CA LYS A 58 -0.24 -8.21 -14.53
C LYS A 58 -1.36 -7.17 -14.49
N TYR A 59 -1.40 -6.36 -13.46
CA TYR A 59 -2.38 -5.30 -13.33
C TYR A 59 -1.83 -4.04 -14.01
N ASP A 60 -2.67 -3.25 -14.65
CA ASP A 60 -2.24 -2.14 -15.50
C ASP A 60 -2.95 -0.81 -15.25
N GLU A 61 -3.88 -0.74 -14.29
CA GLU A 61 -4.49 0.53 -13.91
C GLU A 61 -3.50 1.40 -13.16
N VAL A 62 -3.53 2.71 -13.41
CA VAL A 62 -2.56 3.67 -12.87
C VAL A 62 -3.19 4.50 -11.76
N PHE A 63 -2.43 4.73 -10.68
CA PHE A 63 -2.88 5.41 -9.46
C PHE A 63 -1.96 6.57 -9.09
N ASP A 64 -2.51 7.57 -8.42
CA ASP A 64 -1.74 8.67 -7.83
C ASP A 64 -1.08 8.26 -6.51
N GLN A 65 -1.67 7.31 -5.80
CA GLN A 65 -1.15 6.82 -4.52
C GLN A 65 -1.28 5.31 -4.42
N ILE A 66 -0.21 4.70 -3.96
CA ILE A 66 -0.17 3.27 -3.65
C ILE A 66 0.24 3.14 -2.19
N VAL A 67 -0.53 2.39 -1.42
CA VAL A 67 -0.23 2.11 -0.01
C VAL A 67 0.03 0.62 0.16
N SER A 68 0.97 0.28 1.03
CA SER A 68 1.27 -1.12 1.34
C SER A 68 1.81 -1.26 2.75
N ARG A 69 1.41 -2.35 3.43
CA ARG A 69 2.14 -2.81 4.61
C ARG A 69 3.39 -3.53 4.08
N ALA A 70 4.54 -2.92 4.32
CA ALA A 70 5.78 -3.37 3.72
C ALA A 70 6.45 -4.45 4.57
N PHE A 71 6.21 -5.71 4.25
CA PHE A 71 6.91 -6.85 4.84
C PHE A 71 8.21 -7.16 4.11
N SER A 72 8.40 -6.61 2.91
CA SER A 72 9.59 -6.74 2.09
C SER A 72 10.37 -5.43 2.03
N PHE A 73 11.50 -5.46 1.33
CA PHE A 73 12.32 -4.26 1.15
C PHE A 73 11.60 -3.21 0.30
N LEU A 74 11.90 -1.93 0.56
CA LEU A 74 11.35 -0.81 -0.20
C LEU A 74 11.62 -0.91 -1.70
N ALA A 75 12.80 -1.41 -2.07
CA ALA A 75 13.16 -1.62 -3.47
C ALA A 75 12.22 -2.60 -4.18
N ASP A 76 11.79 -3.65 -3.50
CA ASP A 76 10.86 -4.63 -4.08
C ASP A 76 9.49 -4.00 -4.35
N ILE A 77 9.01 -3.21 -3.41
CA ILE A 77 7.72 -2.52 -3.55
C ILE A 77 7.79 -1.54 -4.73
N ALA A 78 8.86 -0.75 -4.78
CA ALA A 78 9.07 0.23 -5.85
C ALA A 78 9.12 -0.45 -7.22
N THR A 79 9.88 -1.53 -7.34
CA THR A 79 10.01 -2.28 -8.60
C THR A 79 8.69 -2.88 -9.06
N LYS A 80 7.95 -3.49 -8.14
CA LYS A 80 6.69 -4.18 -8.47
C LYS A 80 5.56 -3.23 -8.83
N THR A 81 5.56 -2.02 -8.31
CA THR A 81 4.45 -1.09 -8.44
C THR A 81 4.74 0.13 -9.31
N ALA A 82 5.95 0.27 -9.82
CA ALA A 82 6.35 1.42 -10.62
C ALA A 82 5.41 1.68 -11.82
N HIS A 83 4.98 0.64 -12.50
CA HIS A 83 4.10 0.73 -13.66
C HIS A 83 2.65 1.11 -13.32
N LEU A 84 2.29 1.06 -12.04
CA LEU A 84 0.94 1.38 -11.55
C LEU A 84 0.85 2.79 -10.94
N LEU A 85 1.92 3.55 -11.02
CA LEU A 85 2.00 4.87 -10.39
C LEU A 85 2.15 5.97 -11.44
N THR A 86 1.37 7.03 -11.29
CA THR A 86 1.53 8.24 -12.11
C THR A 86 2.92 8.87 -11.88
N ALA A 87 3.36 9.73 -12.82
CA ALA A 87 4.67 10.38 -12.71
C ALA A 87 4.82 11.20 -11.42
N ASP A 88 3.76 11.85 -10.98
CA ASP A 88 3.74 12.67 -9.75
C ASP A 88 3.20 11.91 -8.55
N GLY A 89 2.93 10.62 -8.70
CA GLY A 89 2.36 9.79 -7.64
C GLY A 89 3.36 9.43 -6.55
N GLU A 90 2.85 8.82 -5.49
CA GLU A 90 3.66 8.43 -4.35
C GLU A 90 3.28 7.04 -3.84
N ILE A 91 4.28 6.34 -3.32
CA ILE A 91 4.11 5.07 -2.62
C ILE A 91 4.24 5.34 -1.12
N LEU A 92 3.23 4.91 -0.37
CA LEU A 92 3.18 5.03 1.08
C LEU A 92 3.43 3.65 1.68
N ALA A 93 4.66 3.42 2.12
CA ALA A 93 5.07 2.12 2.68
C ALA A 93 5.04 2.18 4.20
N MET A 94 4.21 1.32 4.81
CA MET A 94 4.11 1.20 6.25
C MET A 94 5.10 0.13 6.72
N LYS A 95 6.16 0.54 7.43
CA LYS A 95 7.23 -0.33 7.89
C LYS A 95 7.26 -0.42 9.42
N ALA A 96 7.39 -1.63 9.95
CA ALA A 96 7.62 -1.82 11.39
C ALA A 96 9.05 -1.39 11.76
N GLN A 97 10.02 -1.98 11.09
CA GLN A 97 11.44 -1.66 11.30
C GLN A 97 12.04 -1.14 10.01
N LEU A 98 12.92 -0.17 10.17
CA LEU A 98 13.61 0.46 9.06
C LEU A 98 15.09 0.54 9.42
N ASN A 99 15.92 -0.25 8.75
CA ASN A 99 17.36 -0.26 9.01
C ASN A 99 18.10 0.67 8.04
N ASP A 100 19.33 1.02 8.39
CA ASP A 100 20.13 1.96 7.60
C ASP A 100 20.42 1.43 6.21
N ASP A 101 20.64 0.12 6.05
CA ASP A 101 20.91 -0.48 4.75
C ASP A 101 19.74 -0.27 3.80
N GLU A 102 18.53 -0.40 4.28
CA GLU A 102 17.32 -0.20 3.48
C GLU A 102 17.17 1.26 3.05
N LEU A 103 17.52 2.21 3.91
CA LEU A 103 17.47 3.64 3.60
C LEU A 103 18.48 4.05 2.52
N HIS A 104 19.59 3.32 2.39
CA HIS A 104 20.64 3.60 1.43
C HIS A 104 20.59 2.67 0.21
N GLN A 105 19.60 1.80 0.13
CA GLN A 105 19.44 0.88 -0.98
C GLN A 105 19.10 1.63 -2.26
N ASP A 106 19.54 1.09 -3.39
CA ASP A 106 19.16 1.61 -4.71
C ASP A 106 17.66 1.33 -4.96
N LEU A 107 16.89 2.38 -5.10
CA LEU A 107 15.46 2.33 -5.37
C LEU A 107 15.13 2.53 -6.85
N GLY A 108 16.12 2.49 -7.73
CA GLY A 108 15.92 2.66 -9.16
C GLY A 108 15.40 4.05 -9.51
N ALA A 109 14.21 4.09 -10.11
CA ALA A 109 13.56 5.34 -10.49
C ALA A 109 12.96 6.13 -9.32
N PHE A 110 13.04 5.60 -8.10
CA PHE A 110 12.44 6.21 -6.92
C PHE A 110 13.45 6.80 -5.98
N GLU A 111 12.99 7.71 -5.14
CA GLU A 111 13.74 8.27 -4.01
C GLU A 111 12.84 8.32 -2.78
N ILE A 112 13.46 8.32 -1.61
CA ILE A 112 12.72 8.50 -0.36
C ILE A 112 12.45 9.99 -0.20
N ALA A 113 11.16 10.36 -0.23
CA ALA A 113 10.76 11.74 -0.02
C ALA A 113 10.68 12.08 1.47
N THR A 114 10.07 11.20 2.26
CA THR A 114 9.94 11.39 3.71
C THR A 114 10.03 10.07 4.44
N VAL A 115 10.51 10.11 5.69
CA VAL A 115 10.41 9.03 6.66
C VAL A 115 9.78 9.60 7.92
N GLN A 116 8.64 9.07 8.31
CA GLN A 116 7.90 9.56 9.47
C GLN A 116 7.73 8.41 10.47
N LYS A 117 8.22 8.61 11.69
CA LYS A 117 7.96 7.69 12.78
C LYS A 117 6.56 7.91 13.31
N LEU A 118 5.76 6.85 13.37
CA LEU A 118 4.40 6.90 13.85
C LEU A 118 4.34 6.52 15.32
N ASN A 119 3.58 7.29 16.10
CA ASN A 119 3.28 6.99 17.49
C ASN A 119 1.89 6.37 17.56
N VAL A 120 1.84 5.05 17.74
CA VAL A 120 0.58 4.31 17.83
C VAL A 120 0.24 4.11 19.31
N PRO A 121 -0.89 4.65 19.80
CA PRO A 121 -1.29 4.47 21.20
C PRO A 121 -1.36 3.01 21.59
N TYR A 122 -0.88 2.69 22.79
CA TYR A 122 -0.87 1.35 23.37
C TYR A 122 -0.01 0.31 22.63
N LEU A 123 0.76 0.73 21.63
CA LEU A 123 1.68 -0.16 20.92
C LEU A 123 3.12 0.22 21.29
N ASP A 124 3.83 -0.73 21.96
CA ASP A 124 5.23 -0.58 22.30
C ASP A 124 6.11 -1.19 21.20
N ALA A 125 5.99 -0.64 20.00
CA ALA A 125 6.76 -1.09 18.85
C ALA A 125 6.92 0.05 17.85
N ASP A 126 8.05 0.06 17.15
CA ASP A 126 8.33 1.06 16.12
C ASP A 126 7.42 0.85 14.90
N ARG A 127 6.91 1.96 14.37
CA ARG A 127 6.16 2.02 13.11
C ARG A 127 6.59 3.25 12.33
N HIS A 128 6.77 3.07 11.04
CA HIS A 128 7.24 4.13 10.16
C HIS A 128 6.37 4.21 8.92
N LEU A 129 6.17 5.42 8.44
CA LEU A 129 5.59 5.68 7.13
C LEU A 129 6.69 6.23 6.22
N VAL A 130 7.03 5.50 5.19
CA VAL A 130 8.04 5.90 4.21
C VAL A 130 7.34 6.28 2.93
N THR A 131 7.56 7.51 2.47
CA THR A 131 7.01 7.99 1.22
C THR A 131 8.08 7.94 0.14
N LEU A 132 7.79 7.19 -0.94
CA LEU A 132 8.64 7.10 -2.12
C LEU A 132 8.02 7.88 -3.26
N LYS A 133 8.83 8.63 -3.98
CA LYS A 133 8.43 9.35 -5.20
C LYS A 133 9.38 9.04 -6.33
N LYS A 134 8.89 9.11 -7.57
CA LYS A 134 9.74 9.02 -8.75
C LYS A 134 10.66 10.24 -8.82
N ARG A 135 11.89 9.99 -9.20
CA ARG A 135 12.89 11.04 -9.40
C ARG A 135 12.54 11.95 -10.57
#